data_ff8c4fff98a1d82e7c8a3c17b3d2722c
#
_entry.id   ff8c4fff98a1d82e7c8a3c17b3d2722c
#
_cell.length_a   1.000
_cell.length_b   1.000
_cell.length_c   1.000
_cell.angle_alpha   90.00
_cell.angle_beta   90.00
_cell.angle_gamma   90.00
#
_symmetry.space_group_name_H-M   'P 1'
#
loop_
_entity.id
_entity.type
_entity.pdbx_description
1 polymer ?
#
loop_
_entity_poly.entity_id
_entity_poly.type
_entity_poly.pdbx_seq_one_letter_code
_entity_poly.pdbx_strand_id
1 'polypeptide(L)'
;MRLISRRSMLGGTAVLAVAATLAACSKSSSGSDGDGGVYFLNFKPESEQAFKDIAAAYTKKTGVAVKVVTAASGTYEQTLKSEVAKSNPPTLFNLNGPVGYGNWKEYASDLSDADFTKQMTDASLALKGDEDKVVGVPLAIEGYGIIYNAAILKKYFAMEGAKVTAVDQIKGFDKLKEVVEDMQAKKADLGIEGVFAATSLSPGEDWRWQTHLANYPVYYEYRDDKVDDLDEIKLTYSDNYKKIFDLYLNNSTIKPTEASAKTVTDSMADFALGKAAMVQNGNWGWSQISEVSGNTVKAEDVHFLPIYVGVSGEDKSNIAIGTENYLTINSQAAEGDQKATKDFLTWLFTDAEGSKMAAEKLSIIAPYKAYAELAPADPLGKEVAAAITNKDLTPVKWVFPTFPSQDFKDQLGQHLAQYASGSADWAKVKDFFVTTWASEKKSAKES
;
A
#
# COMPACT_ATOMS: atom_id res chain seq x y z
N MET A 1 -63.26 10.23 -4.34
CA MET A 1 -64.45 10.08 -5.18
C MET A 1 -64.00 9.66 -6.58
N ARG A 2 -64.52 8.46 -7.03
CA ARG A 2 -64.50 7.81 -8.36
C ARG A 2 -63.10 7.46 -8.92
N LEU A 3 -62.62 6.21 -8.93
CA LEU A 3 -63.13 4.89 -9.43
C LEU A 3 -63.49 4.82 -10.90
N ILE A 4 -63.06 3.71 -11.52
CA ILE A 4 -63.54 3.02 -12.73
C ILE A 4 -62.69 3.28 -13.99
N SER A 5 -62.31 2.32 -14.86
CA SER A 5 -62.48 0.86 -14.97
C SER A 5 -61.91 0.41 -16.32
N ARG A 6 -61.31 -0.77 -16.35
CA ARG A 6 -61.26 -1.85 -17.38
C ARG A 6 -61.86 -1.70 -18.77
N ARG A 7 -61.13 -2.23 -19.77
CA ARG A 7 -61.44 -3.31 -20.76
C ARG A 7 -60.71 -3.06 -22.07
N SER A 8 -59.82 -3.93 -22.53
CA SER A 8 -59.96 -5.19 -23.30
C SER A 8 -60.50 -5.02 -24.72
N MET A 9 -59.72 -5.49 -25.71
CA MET A 9 -60.05 -6.34 -26.88
C MET A 9 -58.88 -6.31 -27.85
N LEU A 10 -58.20 -7.37 -28.13
CA LEU A 10 -58.40 -8.53 -29.00
C LEU A 10 -58.41 -8.24 -30.50
N GLY A 11 -57.50 -8.87 -31.19
CA GLY A 11 -57.43 -9.16 -32.61
C GLY A 11 -56.03 -8.95 -33.17
N GLY A 12 -55.27 -9.87 -33.69
CA GLY A 12 -55.51 -11.18 -34.25
C GLY A 12 -54.55 -11.34 -35.43
N THR A 13 -53.76 -12.41 -35.41
CA THR A 13 -53.16 -13.18 -36.53
C THR A 13 -52.21 -12.49 -37.52
N ALA A 14 -50.96 -12.91 -37.62
CA ALA A 14 -50.48 -13.85 -38.65
C ALA A 14 -49.03 -14.29 -38.42
N VAL A 15 -48.86 -15.58 -38.52
CA VAL A 15 -47.66 -16.40 -38.43
C VAL A 15 -46.76 -16.19 -39.65
N LEU A 16 -45.45 -16.05 -39.44
CA LEU A 16 -44.44 -16.59 -40.35
C LEU A 16 -43.21 -17.01 -39.57
N ALA A 17 -43.06 -18.32 -39.41
CA ALA A 17 -41.91 -18.99 -38.82
C ALA A 17 -40.74 -18.93 -39.79
N VAL A 18 -39.59 -18.44 -39.34
CA VAL A 18 -38.28 -18.78 -39.88
C VAL A 18 -37.48 -19.41 -38.77
N ALA A 19 -37.38 -20.71 -38.76
CA ALA A 19 -36.49 -21.48 -37.93
C ALA A 19 -35.07 -21.33 -38.45
N ALA A 20 -34.23 -20.56 -37.75
CA ALA A 20 -32.79 -20.63 -37.86
C ALA A 20 -32.27 -21.39 -36.65
N THR A 21 -31.95 -22.64 -36.87
CA THR A 21 -31.27 -23.53 -35.92
C THR A 21 -29.88 -23.02 -35.66
N LEU A 22 -29.67 -22.31 -34.56
CA LEU A 22 -28.37 -22.17 -33.92
C LEU A 22 -28.23 -23.31 -32.92
N ALA A 23 -27.56 -24.37 -33.36
CA ALA A 23 -27.06 -25.40 -32.47
C ALA A 23 -25.91 -24.80 -31.64
N ALA A 24 -26.27 -24.20 -30.53
CA ALA A 24 -25.28 -23.95 -29.45
C ALA A 24 -24.98 -25.31 -28.81
N CYS A 25 -23.85 -25.86 -29.11
CA CYS A 25 -23.29 -26.99 -28.36
C CYS A 25 -23.02 -26.51 -26.92
N SER A 26 -23.99 -26.73 -26.04
CA SER A 26 -23.73 -26.75 -24.61
C SER A 26 -23.00 -28.05 -24.32
N LYS A 27 -21.67 -28.02 -24.33
CA LYS A 27 -20.89 -29.01 -23.63
C LYS A 27 -21.03 -28.74 -22.15
N SER A 28 -21.95 -29.44 -21.51
CA SER A 28 -21.87 -29.69 -20.07
C SER A 28 -20.73 -30.69 -19.86
N SER A 29 -19.52 -30.19 -19.66
CA SER A 29 -18.44 -30.99 -19.11
C SER A 29 -18.46 -30.76 -17.59
N SER A 30 -19.00 -31.75 -16.87
CA SER A 30 -18.68 -31.98 -15.47
C SER A 30 -17.25 -32.49 -15.41
N GLY A 31 -16.28 -31.58 -15.37
CA GLY A 31 -14.88 -31.85 -15.19
C GLY A 31 -14.28 -30.72 -14.37
N SER A 32 -13.47 -31.05 -13.39
CA SER A 32 -12.78 -30.19 -12.45
C SER A 32 -11.66 -29.34 -13.05
N ASP A 33 -11.56 -29.28 -14.37
CA ASP A 33 -10.59 -28.45 -15.07
C ASP A 33 -11.27 -27.09 -15.34
N GLY A 34 -10.83 -26.02 -14.67
CA GLY A 34 -11.33 -24.66 -14.91
C GLY A 34 -11.19 -24.24 -16.38
N ASP A 35 -11.89 -23.17 -16.75
CA ASP A 35 -11.89 -22.62 -18.12
C ASP A 35 -10.52 -22.05 -18.55
N GLY A 36 -9.47 -22.13 -17.66
CA GLY A 36 -8.15 -21.59 -17.92
C GLY A 36 -8.09 -20.05 -17.86
N GLY A 37 -8.88 -19.44 -16.99
CA GLY A 37 -8.94 -18.01 -16.78
C GLY A 37 -8.18 -17.53 -15.54
N VAL A 38 -7.92 -16.25 -15.47
CA VAL A 38 -7.31 -15.57 -14.30
C VAL A 38 -8.35 -14.68 -13.64
N TYR A 39 -8.53 -14.83 -12.34
CA TYR A 39 -9.30 -13.89 -11.53
C TYR A 39 -8.38 -13.29 -10.46
N PHE A 40 -7.97 -12.04 -10.66
CA PHE A 40 -7.13 -11.29 -9.73
C PHE A 40 -7.97 -10.43 -8.80
N LEU A 41 -7.90 -10.69 -7.50
CA LEU A 41 -8.40 -9.79 -6.47
C LEU A 41 -7.27 -8.86 -6.03
N ASN A 42 -7.30 -7.63 -6.51
CA ASN A 42 -6.28 -6.62 -6.28
C ASN A 42 -6.47 -5.88 -4.96
N PHE A 43 -5.38 -5.77 -4.20
CA PHE A 43 -5.31 -5.05 -2.92
C PHE A 43 -5.19 -3.51 -3.09
N LYS A 44 -4.63 -3.02 -4.22
CA LYS A 44 -4.23 -1.62 -4.42
C LYS A 44 -5.27 -0.83 -5.23
N PRO A 45 -6.16 -0.03 -4.61
CA PRO A 45 -7.17 0.76 -5.33
C PRO A 45 -6.55 1.73 -6.34
N GLU A 46 -5.41 2.34 -6.00
CA GLU A 46 -4.69 3.29 -6.86
C GLU A 46 -4.16 2.66 -8.16
N SER A 47 -4.01 1.35 -8.19
CA SER A 47 -3.50 0.59 -9.34
C SER A 47 -4.59 -0.09 -10.17
N GLU A 48 -5.86 0.12 -9.86
CA GLU A 48 -6.99 -0.60 -10.50
C GLU A 48 -6.98 -0.49 -12.02
N GLN A 49 -6.88 0.74 -12.55
CA GLN A 49 -6.92 0.95 -14.00
C GLN A 49 -5.69 0.37 -14.68
N ALA A 50 -4.51 0.50 -14.06
CA ALA A 50 -3.27 -0.07 -14.58
C ALA A 50 -3.34 -1.60 -14.70
N PHE A 51 -3.86 -2.29 -13.68
CA PHE A 51 -4.06 -3.74 -13.74
C PHE A 51 -5.13 -4.16 -14.77
N LYS A 52 -6.19 -3.38 -14.97
CA LYS A 52 -7.17 -3.63 -16.04
C LYS A 52 -6.55 -3.50 -17.42
N ASP A 53 -5.68 -2.50 -17.63
CA ASP A 53 -4.95 -2.31 -18.90
C ASP A 53 -4.00 -3.48 -19.17
N ILE A 54 -3.24 -3.91 -18.15
CA ILE A 54 -2.32 -5.07 -18.21
C ILE A 54 -3.10 -6.35 -18.53
N ALA A 55 -4.21 -6.58 -17.84
CA ALA A 55 -5.10 -7.72 -18.07
C ALA A 55 -5.63 -7.75 -19.50
N ALA A 56 -6.07 -6.60 -20.03
CA ALA A 56 -6.53 -6.49 -21.42
C ALA A 56 -5.44 -6.77 -22.45
N ALA A 57 -4.20 -6.31 -22.20
CA ALA A 57 -3.07 -6.59 -23.07
C ALA A 57 -2.70 -8.08 -23.08
N TYR A 58 -2.63 -8.71 -21.90
CA TYR A 58 -2.39 -10.15 -21.80
C TYR A 58 -3.47 -10.97 -22.49
N THR A 59 -4.76 -10.64 -22.26
CA THR A 59 -5.89 -11.31 -22.92
C THR A 59 -5.81 -11.16 -24.44
N LYS A 60 -5.46 -9.96 -24.94
CA LYS A 60 -5.27 -9.73 -26.39
C LYS A 60 -4.12 -10.59 -26.97
N LYS A 61 -3.04 -10.76 -26.21
CA LYS A 61 -1.85 -11.52 -26.64
C LYS A 61 -2.11 -13.03 -26.66
N THR A 62 -2.79 -13.54 -25.64
CA THR A 62 -2.85 -14.99 -25.37
C THR A 62 -4.21 -15.62 -25.58
N GLY A 63 -5.29 -14.82 -25.61
CA GLY A 63 -6.68 -15.31 -25.60
C GLY A 63 -7.17 -15.70 -24.20
N VAL A 64 -6.30 -15.73 -23.17
CA VAL A 64 -6.69 -16.06 -21.79
C VAL A 64 -7.38 -14.87 -21.15
N ALA A 65 -8.59 -15.08 -20.63
CA ALA A 65 -9.33 -14.05 -19.93
C ALA A 65 -8.69 -13.70 -18.58
N VAL A 66 -8.48 -12.41 -18.30
CA VAL A 66 -8.02 -11.92 -17.01
C VAL A 66 -9.03 -10.95 -16.44
N LYS A 67 -9.70 -11.36 -15.37
CA LYS A 67 -10.64 -10.53 -14.60
C LYS A 67 -9.89 -9.88 -13.44
N VAL A 68 -9.98 -8.56 -13.32
CA VAL A 68 -9.44 -7.80 -12.19
C VAL A 68 -10.61 -7.22 -11.38
N VAL A 69 -10.63 -7.52 -10.10
CA VAL A 69 -11.53 -6.90 -9.11
C VAL A 69 -10.66 -6.26 -8.04
N THR A 70 -10.94 -5.02 -7.70
CA THR A 70 -10.18 -4.27 -6.70
C THR A 70 -11.03 -4.08 -5.44
N ALA A 71 -10.47 -4.41 -4.29
CA ALA A 71 -11.10 -4.12 -3.01
C ALA A 71 -11.02 -2.62 -2.71
N ALA A 72 -12.05 -2.09 -2.06
CA ALA A 72 -11.98 -0.71 -1.56
C ALA A 72 -10.93 -0.58 -0.44
N SER A 73 -10.41 0.63 -0.27
CA SER A 73 -9.44 0.92 0.79
C SER A 73 -9.94 0.44 2.15
N GLY A 74 -9.07 -0.22 2.92
CA GLY A 74 -9.39 -0.74 4.24
C GLY A 74 -10.34 -1.95 4.31
N THR A 75 -10.78 -2.51 3.16
CA THR A 75 -11.77 -3.61 3.14
C THR A 75 -11.23 -4.91 2.53
N TYR A 76 -9.94 -4.98 2.24
CA TYR A 76 -9.38 -6.09 1.47
C TYR A 76 -9.61 -7.46 2.10
N GLU A 77 -9.30 -7.62 3.39
CA GLU A 77 -9.45 -8.92 4.11
C GLU A 77 -10.91 -9.40 4.11
N GLN A 78 -11.86 -8.50 4.35
CA GLN A 78 -13.29 -8.81 4.31
C GLN A 78 -13.74 -9.18 2.89
N THR A 79 -13.23 -8.47 1.89
CA THR A 79 -13.51 -8.73 0.48
C THR A 79 -12.95 -10.09 0.08
N LEU A 80 -11.68 -10.40 0.40
CA LEU A 80 -11.05 -11.68 0.12
C LEU A 80 -11.83 -12.83 0.76
N LYS A 81 -12.21 -12.71 2.03
CA LYS A 81 -13.03 -13.70 2.74
C LYS A 81 -14.37 -13.97 2.04
N SER A 82 -15.00 -12.92 1.53
CA SER A 82 -16.24 -13.05 0.77
C SER A 82 -16.03 -13.67 -0.60
N GLU A 83 -14.93 -13.33 -1.28
CA GLU A 83 -14.66 -13.78 -2.65
C GLU A 83 -14.20 -15.25 -2.70
N VAL A 84 -13.38 -15.71 -1.75
CA VAL A 84 -12.93 -17.12 -1.72
C VAL A 84 -14.07 -18.10 -1.41
N ALA A 85 -15.16 -17.63 -0.80
CA ALA A 85 -16.34 -18.46 -0.50
C ALA A 85 -17.28 -18.63 -1.71
N LYS A 86 -17.02 -17.96 -2.84
CA LYS A 86 -17.85 -18.06 -4.05
C LYS A 86 -17.52 -19.30 -4.87
N SER A 87 -18.45 -19.71 -5.73
CA SER A 87 -18.25 -20.82 -6.69
C SER A 87 -17.16 -20.56 -7.72
N ASN A 88 -16.78 -19.29 -7.95
CA ASN A 88 -15.68 -18.89 -8.82
C ASN A 88 -14.80 -17.93 -8.02
N PRO A 89 -13.90 -18.44 -7.15
CA PRO A 89 -13.06 -17.65 -6.28
C PRO A 89 -11.90 -17.02 -7.05
N PRO A 90 -11.22 -15.99 -6.48
CA PRO A 90 -9.98 -15.48 -7.04
C PRO A 90 -8.94 -16.58 -7.21
N THR A 91 -8.29 -16.63 -8.37
CA THR A 91 -7.16 -17.52 -8.66
C THR A 91 -5.82 -16.90 -8.29
N LEU A 92 -5.79 -15.56 -8.24
CA LEU A 92 -4.66 -14.72 -7.88
C LEU A 92 -5.14 -13.69 -6.84
N PHE A 93 -4.40 -13.57 -5.74
CA PHE A 93 -4.72 -12.56 -4.72
C PHE A 93 -3.45 -12.12 -3.98
N ASN A 94 -3.57 -11.05 -3.17
CA ASN A 94 -2.46 -10.50 -2.44
C ASN A 94 -2.42 -11.03 -1.00
N LEU A 95 -1.22 -11.35 -0.52
CA LEU A 95 -0.91 -11.61 0.89
C LEU A 95 -0.21 -10.39 1.48
N ASN A 96 -0.67 -9.94 2.63
CA ASN A 96 -0.08 -8.83 3.37
C ASN A 96 1.00 -9.35 4.32
N GLY A 97 2.12 -9.78 3.78
CA GLY A 97 3.24 -10.33 4.52
C GLY A 97 2.94 -11.62 5.29
N PRO A 98 3.72 -11.93 6.34
CA PRO A 98 3.54 -13.13 7.15
C PRO A 98 2.16 -13.22 7.84
N VAL A 99 1.61 -12.08 8.26
CA VAL A 99 0.26 -12.02 8.86
C VAL A 99 -0.80 -12.43 7.85
N GLY A 100 -0.73 -11.89 6.61
CA GLY A 100 -1.62 -12.29 5.54
C GLY A 100 -1.49 -13.78 5.20
N TYR A 101 -0.27 -14.32 5.19
CA TYR A 101 -0.08 -15.76 5.01
C TYR A 101 -0.71 -16.57 6.14
N GLY A 102 -0.52 -16.18 7.39
CA GLY A 102 -1.14 -16.86 8.53
C GLY A 102 -2.67 -16.97 8.40
N ASN A 103 -3.33 -15.92 7.91
CA ASN A 103 -4.77 -15.90 7.69
C ASN A 103 -5.23 -16.76 6.48
N TRP A 104 -4.37 -16.92 5.46
CA TRP A 104 -4.74 -17.49 4.16
C TRP A 104 -3.89 -18.66 3.73
N LYS A 105 -3.15 -19.30 4.64
CA LYS A 105 -2.20 -20.38 4.33
C LYS A 105 -2.84 -21.56 3.59
N GLU A 106 -4.10 -21.87 3.87
CA GLU A 106 -4.83 -22.96 3.21
C GLU A 106 -5.12 -22.69 1.72
N TYR A 107 -5.05 -21.42 1.31
CA TYR A 107 -5.29 -20.98 -0.06
C TYR A 107 -4.00 -20.64 -0.80
N ALA A 108 -2.85 -20.60 -0.14
CA ALA A 108 -1.58 -20.21 -0.75
C ALA A 108 -0.89 -21.42 -1.40
N SER A 109 -0.54 -21.29 -2.69
CA SER A 109 0.19 -22.33 -3.43
C SER A 109 1.68 -22.27 -3.11
N ASP A 110 2.35 -23.42 -3.24
CA ASP A 110 3.82 -23.49 -3.31
C ASP A 110 4.29 -22.96 -4.68
N LEU A 111 5.00 -21.84 -4.64
CA LEU A 111 5.57 -21.14 -5.80
C LEU A 111 7.08 -21.35 -5.95
N SER A 112 7.71 -22.23 -5.16
CA SER A 112 9.16 -22.42 -5.10
C SER A 112 9.75 -22.77 -6.47
N ASP A 113 9.05 -23.57 -7.25
CA ASP A 113 9.47 -24.02 -8.58
C ASP A 113 9.00 -23.15 -9.74
N ALA A 114 8.24 -22.08 -9.48
CA ALA A 114 7.75 -21.20 -10.52
C ALA A 114 8.90 -20.44 -11.22
N ASP A 115 8.79 -20.26 -12.53
CA ASP A 115 9.83 -19.61 -13.32
C ASP A 115 10.08 -18.16 -12.88
N PHE A 116 9.01 -17.41 -12.55
CA PHE A 116 9.15 -16.06 -12.03
C PHE A 116 9.84 -16.02 -10.66
N THR A 117 9.66 -17.02 -9.79
CA THR A 117 10.37 -17.11 -8.52
C THR A 117 11.88 -17.26 -8.73
N LYS A 118 12.29 -18.10 -9.69
CA LYS A 118 13.71 -18.31 -10.07
C LYS A 118 14.35 -17.08 -10.74
N GLN A 119 13.54 -16.15 -11.24
CA GLN A 119 13.99 -14.91 -11.85
C GLN A 119 14.07 -13.73 -10.87
N MET A 120 13.72 -13.92 -9.60
CA MET A 120 13.94 -12.88 -8.59
C MET A 120 15.42 -12.53 -8.46
N THR A 121 15.72 -11.25 -8.28
CA THR A 121 17.10 -10.74 -8.09
C THR A 121 17.60 -10.95 -6.67
N ASP A 122 16.67 -11.05 -5.70
CA ASP A 122 16.93 -11.35 -4.31
C ASP A 122 15.86 -12.32 -3.77
N ALA A 123 16.26 -13.58 -3.57
CA ALA A 123 15.36 -14.62 -3.10
C ALA A 123 14.88 -14.39 -1.64
N SER A 124 15.59 -13.58 -0.86
CA SER A 124 15.19 -13.26 0.52
C SER A 124 13.92 -12.39 0.58
N LEU A 125 13.54 -11.77 -0.52
CA LEU A 125 12.31 -10.98 -0.65
C LEU A 125 11.06 -11.85 -0.83
N ALA A 126 11.19 -13.16 -1.10
CA ALA A 126 10.05 -14.07 -1.19
C ALA A 126 9.39 -14.23 0.18
N LEU A 127 8.06 -14.29 0.19
CA LEU A 127 7.33 -14.70 1.40
C LEU A 127 7.45 -16.20 1.58
N LYS A 128 8.01 -16.58 2.72
CA LYS A 128 8.18 -17.98 3.12
C LYS A 128 7.02 -18.41 4.01
N GLY A 129 6.53 -19.62 3.74
CA GLY A 129 5.54 -20.30 4.55
C GLY A 129 6.13 -21.55 5.22
N ASP A 130 5.26 -22.48 5.55
CA ASP A 130 5.64 -23.73 6.17
C ASP A 130 6.68 -24.48 5.33
N GLU A 131 7.58 -25.22 5.97
CA GLU A 131 8.67 -25.97 5.32
C GLU A 131 9.56 -25.09 4.42
N ASP A 132 9.68 -23.80 4.70
CA ASP A 132 10.47 -22.82 3.94
C ASP A 132 10.05 -22.67 2.45
N LYS A 133 8.83 -23.08 2.11
CA LYS A 133 8.26 -22.95 0.77
C LYS A 133 7.99 -21.48 0.43
N VAL A 134 8.17 -21.12 -0.83
CA VAL A 134 7.75 -19.80 -1.31
C VAL A 134 6.24 -19.82 -1.52
N VAL A 135 5.52 -19.09 -0.69
CA VAL A 135 4.05 -18.99 -0.72
C VAL A 135 3.53 -17.67 -1.28
N GLY A 136 4.42 -16.72 -1.49
CA GLY A 136 4.11 -15.46 -2.13
C GLY A 136 5.35 -14.83 -2.74
N VAL A 137 5.16 -14.13 -3.85
CA VAL A 137 6.22 -13.39 -4.54
C VAL A 137 5.94 -11.89 -4.49
N PRO A 138 6.95 -11.03 -4.26
CA PRO A 138 6.74 -9.60 -4.14
C PRO A 138 6.24 -9.00 -5.45
N LEU A 139 5.21 -8.17 -5.37
CA LEU A 139 4.76 -7.36 -6.50
C LEU A 139 5.79 -6.27 -6.80
N ALA A 140 6.29 -5.59 -5.77
CA ALA A 140 7.22 -4.48 -5.89
C ALA A 140 8.05 -4.31 -4.62
N ILE A 141 9.20 -3.62 -4.76
CA ILE A 141 9.87 -2.93 -3.68
C ILE A 141 9.31 -1.51 -3.65
N GLU A 142 8.91 -1.06 -2.48
CA GLU A 142 8.33 0.26 -2.29
C GLU A 142 9.10 1.04 -1.22
N GLY A 143 8.93 2.36 -1.22
CA GLY A 143 9.54 3.22 -0.22
C GLY A 143 8.60 4.31 0.23
N TYR A 144 8.70 4.71 1.50
CA TYR A 144 7.95 5.83 2.05
C TYR A 144 8.83 6.73 2.91
N GLY A 145 8.39 7.96 3.02
CA GLY A 145 9.05 9.02 3.78
C GLY A 145 8.12 10.21 3.96
N ILE A 146 8.70 11.35 4.19
CA ILE A 146 8.01 12.65 4.11
C ILE A 146 8.13 13.14 2.66
N ILE A 147 7.03 13.11 1.90
CA ILE A 147 6.97 13.74 0.59
C ILE A 147 6.91 15.25 0.81
N TYR A 148 7.75 16.03 0.12
CA TYR A 148 7.75 17.48 0.23
C TYR A 148 7.66 18.19 -1.12
N ASN A 149 7.09 19.39 -1.09
CA ASN A 149 7.02 20.29 -2.23
C ASN A 149 8.23 21.23 -2.24
N ALA A 150 9.19 20.97 -3.13
CA ALA A 150 10.43 21.73 -3.23
C ALA A 150 10.21 23.21 -3.57
N ALA A 151 9.14 23.55 -4.29
CA ALA A 151 8.82 24.95 -4.59
C ALA A 151 8.44 25.73 -3.32
N ILE A 152 7.70 25.12 -2.38
CA ILE A 152 7.37 25.73 -1.10
C ILE A 152 8.62 25.82 -0.21
N LEU A 153 9.42 24.75 -0.13
CA LEU A 153 10.66 24.76 0.64
C LEU A 153 11.64 25.81 0.11
N LYS A 154 11.75 25.99 -1.19
CA LYS A 154 12.59 27.02 -1.81
C LYS A 154 12.17 28.43 -1.41
N LYS A 155 10.84 28.68 -1.32
CA LYS A 155 10.33 29.97 -0.78
C LYS A 155 10.77 30.14 0.67
N TYR A 156 10.63 29.11 1.50
CA TYR A 156 11.05 29.13 2.89
C TYR A 156 12.54 29.41 3.04
N PHE A 157 13.40 28.72 2.29
CA PHE A 157 14.86 28.91 2.34
C PHE A 157 15.31 30.33 1.99
N ALA A 158 14.52 31.05 1.22
CA ALA A 158 14.79 32.45 0.84
C ALA A 158 14.27 33.47 1.88
N MET A 159 13.53 33.03 2.91
CA MET A 159 12.98 33.95 3.91
C MET A 159 14.04 34.35 4.93
N GLU A 160 13.95 35.58 5.41
CA GLU A 160 14.78 36.06 6.51
C GLU A 160 14.52 35.24 7.78
N GLY A 161 15.60 34.83 8.41
CA GLY A 161 15.55 34.00 9.63
C GLY A 161 15.11 32.56 9.42
N ALA A 162 15.13 32.05 8.17
CA ALA A 162 14.94 30.62 7.92
C ALA A 162 16.01 29.78 8.63
N LYS A 163 15.61 28.64 9.16
CA LYS A 163 16.47 27.77 9.99
C LYS A 163 17.52 27.01 9.18
N VAL A 164 17.26 26.85 7.89
CA VAL A 164 18.13 26.24 6.89
C VAL A 164 17.96 26.94 5.55
N THR A 165 18.95 26.79 4.66
CA THR A 165 18.93 27.37 3.30
C THR A 165 18.86 26.32 2.20
N ALA A 166 18.90 25.04 2.57
CA ALA A 166 18.79 23.91 1.65
C ALA A 166 18.23 22.66 2.37
N VAL A 167 17.61 21.77 1.63
CA VAL A 167 16.95 20.58 2.17
C VAL A 167 17.94 19.57 2.79
N ASP A 168 19.13 19.47 2.26
CA ASP A 168 20.20 18.57 2.74
C ASP A 168 20.75 18.96 4.14
N GLN A 169 20.40 20.14 4.64
CA GLN A 169 20.66 20.57 6.00
C GLN A 169 19.64 20.06 7.02
N ILE A 170 18.50 19.51 6.56
CA ILE A 170 17.47 18.91 7.41
C ILE A 170 17.88 17.47 7.73
N LYS A 171 18.73 17.31 8.74
CA LYS A 171 19.24 16.01 9.19
C LYS A 171 18.93 15.79 10.65
N GLY A 172 18.23 14.70 10.94
CA GLY A 172 17.78 14.34 12.27
C GLY A 172 16.53 15.09 12.73
N PHE A 173 15.89 14.56 13.76
CA PHE A 173 14.60 15.02 14.27
C PHE A 173 14.63 16.47 14.75
N ASP A 174 15.66 16.86 15.49
CA ASP A 174 15.73 18.22 16.08
C ASP A 174 15.75 19.29 14.99
N LYS A 175 16.51 19.05 13.90
CA LYS A 175 16.55 19.99 12.78
C LYS A 175 15.24 19.96 11.99
N LEU A 176 14.64 18.81 11.76
CA LEU A 176 13.33 18.70 11.14
C LEU A 176 12.27 19.48 11.95
N LYS A 177 12.25 19.28 13.27
CA LYS A 177 11.35 19.99 14.19
C LYS A 177 11.53 21.50 14.12
N GLU A 178 12.75 21.98 14.19
CA GLU A 178 13.07 23.41 14.13
C GLU A 178 12.56 24.05 12.81
N VAL A 179 12.77 23.37 11.68
CA VAL A 179 12.31 23.82 10.37
C VAL A 179 10.79 23.81 10.28
N VAL A 180 10.15 22.72 10.69
CA VAL A 180 8.70 22.56 10.65
C VAL A 180 7.98 23.62 11.51
N GLU A 181 8.44 23.83 12.75
CA GLU A 181 7.85 24.82 13.65
C GLU A 181 8.03 26.27 13.14
N ASP A 182 9.18 26.58 12.53
CA ASP A 182 9.42 27.90 11.93
C ASP A 182 8.57 28.10 10.65
N MET A 183 8.45 27.08 9.81
CA MET A 183 7.56 27.12 8.65
C MET A 183 6.09 27.28 9.06
N GLN A 184 5.65 26.59 10.13
CA GLN A 184 4.29 26.72 10.65
C GLN A 184 4.02 28.14 11.17
N ALA A 185 4.99 28.75 11.84
CA ALA A 185 4.87 30.15 12.27
C ALA A 185 4.79 31.13 11.09
N LYS A 186 5.42 30.80 9.96
CA LYS A 186 5.49 31.60 8.73
C LYS A 186 4.49 31.15 7.66
N LYS A 187 3.52 30.29 7.98
CA LYS A 187 2.64 29.65 7.00
C LYS A 187 1.85 30.65 6.12
N ALA A 188 1.45 31.79 6.69
CA ALA A 188 0.75 32.82 5.92
C ALA A 188 1.63 33.42 4.81
N ASP A 189 2.90 33.70 5.11
CA ASP A 189 3.85 34.22 4.13
C ASP A 189 4.24 33.18 3.07
N LEU A 190 4.24 31.89 3.46
CA LEU A 190 4.45 30.76 2.54
C LEU A 190 3.23 30.51 1.65
N GLY A 191 2.04 30.95 2.06
CA GLY A 191 0.78 30.70 1.37
C GLY A 191 0.24 29.29 1.58
N ILE A 192 0.53 28.69 2.75
CA ILE A 192 0.05 27.35 3.13
C ILE A 192 -0.90 27.42 4.34
N GLU A 193 -1.71 26.38 4.52
CA GLU A 193 -2.62 26.23 5.67
C GLU A 193 -1.93 25.52 6.84
N GLY A 194 -0.98 24.64 6.55
CA GLY A 194 -0.15 23.93 7.50
C GLY A 194 1.11 23.37 6.84
N VAL A 195 2.11 22.98 7.63
CA VAL A 195 3.32 22.38 7.07
C VAL A 195 3.03 20.97 6.58
N PHE A 196 2.26 20.18 7.35
CA PHE A 196 1.84 18.84 6.96
C PHE A 196 0.39 18.79 6.49
N ALA A 197 0.12 18.01 5.45
CA ALA A 197 -1.20 17.44 5.24
C ALA A 197 -1.33 16.24 6.20
N ALA A 198 -2.23 16.35 7.18
CA ALA A 198 -2.45 15.25 8.10
C ALA A 198 -2.95 14.04 7.34
N THR A 199 -2.22 12.95 7.41
CA THR A 199 -2.72 11.66 6.95
C THR A 199 -3.85 11.21 7.86
N SER A 200 -4.85 10.52 7.30
CA SER A 200 -6.05 10.12 8.01
C SER A 200 -5.77 9.22 9.22
N LEU A 201 -6.44 9.50 10.34
CA LEU A 201 -6.64 8.58 11.47
C LEU A 201 -8.03 7.93 11.42
N SER A 202 -8.71 7.98 10.28
CA SER A 202 -9.97 7.27 10.05
C SER A 202 -9.72 5.76 10.04
N PRO A 203 -10.60 4.95 10.67
CA PRO A 203 -10.46 3.50 10.67
C PRO A 203 -10.33 2.93 9.25
N GLY A 204 -9.35 2.04 9.04
CA GLY A 204 -9.03 1.45 7.75
C GLY A 204 -8.18 2.33 6.82
N GLU A 205 -7.95 3.60 7.16
CA GLU A 205 -7.06 4.51 6.43
C GLU A 205 -5.88 5.02 7.26
N ASP A 206 -5.80 4.60 8.51
CA ASP A 206 -4.83 5.02 9.53
C ASP A 206 -3.49 4.26 9.49
N TRP A 207 -3.32 3.37 8.51
CA TRP A 207 -2.11 2.53 8.35
C TRP A 207 -0.80 3.34 8.20
N ARG A 208 -0.86 4.62 7.80
CA ARG A 208 0.31 5.51 7.81
C ARG A 208 0.84 5.78 9.20
N TRP A 209 -0.03 5.73 10.20
CA TRP A 209 0.28 5.98 11.60
C TRP A 209 0.58 4.70 12.37
N GLN A 210 -0.36 3.75 12.33
CA GLN A 210 -0.29 2.50 13.10
C GLN A 210 0.66 1.47 12.48
N THR A 211 1.01 1.60 11.20
CA THR A 211 1.93 0.72 10.50
C THR A 211 3.22 1.45 10.14
N HIS A 212 3.16 2.43 9.24
CA HIS A 212 4.36 3.04 8.66
C HIS A 212 5.13 3.89 9.68
N LEU A 213 4.47 4.74 10.46
CA LEU A 213 5.15 5.53 11.47
C LEU A 213 5.56 4.67 12.66
N ALA A 214 4.70 3.72 13.10
CA ALA A 214 5.01 2.75 14.14
C ALA A 214 6.16 1.80 13.79
N ASN A 215 6.48 1.63 12.50
CA ASN A 215 7.65 0.89 12.05
C ASN A 215 8.95 1.41 12.66
N TYR A 216 9.09 2.72 12.84
CA TYR A 216 10.35 3.35 13.29
C TYR A 216 10.75 2.96 14.69
N PRO A 217 9.91 3.09 15.75
CA PRO A 217 10.29 2.67 17.08
C PRO A 217 10.59 1.17 17.17
N VAL A 218 9.89 0.33 16.41
CA VAL A 218 10.13 -1.12 16.34
C VAL A 218 11.42 -1.43 15.61
N TYR A 219 11.67 -0.81 14.46
CA TYR A 219 12.90 -0.99 13.68
C TYR A 219 14.14 -0.64 14.51
N TYR A 220 14.12 0.46 15.26
CA TYR A 220 15.26 0.86 16.06
C TYR A 220 15.47 -0.06 17.26
N GLU A 221 14.42 -0.60 17.86
CA GLU A 221 14.54 -1.61 18.91
C GLU A 221 15.12 -2.92 18.35
N TYR A 222 14.64 -3.41 17.20
CA TYR A 222 15.20 -4.57 16.52
C TYR A 222 16.68 -4.39 16.15
N ARG A 223 17.01 -3.21 15.61
CA ARG A 223 18.41 -2.87 15.27
C ARG A 223 19.33 -2.98 16.48
N ASP A 224 18.92 -2.41 17.60
CA ASP A 224 19.74 -2.36 18.82
C ASP A 224 19.85 -3.75 19.49
N ASP A 225 18.77 -4.53 19.47
CA ASP A 225 18.75 -5.91 19.96
C ASP A 225 19.34 -6.91 18.94
N LYS A 226 19.62 -6.47 17.69
CA LYS A 226 20.17 -7.27 16.58
C LYS A 226 19.30 -8.47 16.23
N VAL A 227 18.01 -8.25 16.11
CA VAL A 227 16.99 -9.24 15.77
C VAL A 227 16.15 -8.76 14.57
N ASP A 228 15.43 -9.68 13.94
CA ASP A 228 14.50 -9.36 12.86
C ASP A 228 13.02 -9.52 13.29
N ASP A 229 12.76 -10.06 14.49
CA ASP A 229 11.43 -10.16 15.13
C ASP A 229 11.59 -10.31 16.65
N LEU A 230 10.54 -9.96 17.40
CA LEU A 230 10.44 -10.11 18.85
C LEU A 230 9.07 -10.62 19.26
N ASP A 231 9.07 -11.59 20.18
CA ASP A 231 7.83 -12.05 20.83
C ASP A 231 7.29 -11.03 21.84
N GLU A 232 8.19 -10.32 22.50
CA GLU A 232 7.89 -9.28 23.48
C GLU A 232 8.67 -8.02 23.11
N ILE A 233 7.99 -6.91 22.96
CA ILE A 233 8.57 -5.61 22.66
C ILE A 233 8.51 -4.71 23.91
N LYS A 234 9.54 -3.91 24.15
CA LYS A 234 9.56 -2.91 25.25
C LYS A 234 9.04 -1.56 24.79
N LEU A 235 8.98 -1.35 23.49
CA LEU A 235 8.75 -0.08 22.82
C LEU A 235 9.68 1.01 23.40
N THR A 236 10.96 0.71 23.42
CA THR A 236 12.06 1.55 23.95
C THR A 236 12.00 2.96 23.38
N TYR A 237 11.64 3.09 22.12
CA TYR A 237 11.53 4.34 21.39
C TYR A 237 10.13 4.96 21.37
N SER A 238 9.28 4.64 22.37
CA SER A 238 7.91 5.16 22.50
C SER A 238 7.85 6.69 22.49
N ASP A 239 8.76 7.37 23.23
CA ASP A 239 8.79 8.83 23.29
C ASP A 239 9.23 9.46 21.95
N ASN A 240 10.07 8.75 21.21
CA ASN A 240 10.49 9.15 19.87
C ASN A 240 9.31 9.05 18.88
N TYR A 241 8.54 7.98 18.97
CA TYR A 241 7.29 7.83 18.20
C TYR A 241 6.30 8.96 18.50
N LYS A 242 6.10 9.25 19.79
CA LYS A 242 5.25 10.37 20.22
C LYS A 242 5.70 11.71 19.62
N LYS A 243 7.00 11.99 19.67
CA LYS A 243 7.55 13.27 19.17
C LYS A 243 7.26 13.51 17.70
N ILE A 244 7.46 12.52 16.84
CA ILE A 244 7.17 12.66 15.40
C ILE A 244 5.67 12.68 15.13
N PHE A 245 4.88 11.90 15.86
CA PHE A 245 3.42 11.90 15.80
C PHE A 245 2.87 13.30 16.12
N ASP A 246 3.31 13.90 17.23
CA ASP A 246 2.93 15.23 17.65
C ASP A 246 3.40 16.31 16.65
N LEU A 247 4.61 16.16 16.11
CA LEU A 247 5.15 17.11 15.12
C LEU A 247 4.25 17.18 13.88
N TYR A 248 3.79 16.04 13.38
CA TYR A 248 2.90 15.99 12.23
C TYR A 248 1.55 16.64 12.53
N LEU A 249 0.89 16.20 13.60
CA LEU A 249 -0.46 16.66 13.91
C LEU A 249 -0.54 18.13 14.32
N ASN A 250 0.42 18.60 15.12
CA ASN A 250 0.40 19.99 15.61
C ASN A 250 0.77 21.01 14.55
N ASN A 251 1.36 20.59 13.42
CA ASN A 251 1.78 21.47 12.33
C ASN A 251 1.05 21.13 11.01
N SER A 252 -0.16 20.61 11.12
CA SER A 252 -0.97 20.18 9.97
C SER A 252 -1.96 21.25 9.51
N THR A 253 -2.57 20.99 8.33
CA THR A 253 -3.66 21.80 7.76
C THR A 253 -4.94 21.71 8.59
N ILE A 254 -5.06 20.71 9.47
CA ILE A 254 -6.21 20.48 10.36
C ILE A 254 -5.77 20.42 11.82
N LYS A 255 -6.73 20.47 12.73
CA LYS A 255 -6.47 20.22 14.15
C LYS A 255 -6.35 18.72 14.43
N PRO A 256 -5.57 18.30 15.45
CA PRO A 256 -5.45 16.89 15.81
C PRO A 256 -6.79 16.20 16.06
N THR A 257 -7.75 16.90 16.66
CA THR A 257 -9.12 16.41 16.95
C THR A 257 -9.95 16.10 15.69
N GLU A 258 -9.54 16.59 14.52
CA GLU A 258 -10.22 16.42 13.24
C GLU A 258 -9.62 15.26 12.41
N ALA A 259 -8.47 14.72 12.82
CA ALA A 259 -7.73 13.74 12.03
C ALA A 259 -8.52 12.45 11.76
N SER A 260 -9.35 11.99 12.68
CA SER A 260 -10.21 10.80 12.49
C SER A 260 -11.39 11.01 11.53
N ALA A 261 -11.69 12.26 11.16
CA ALA A 261 -12.74 12.58 10.18
C ALA A 261 -12.18 12.82 8.77
N LYS A 262 -10.85 12.80 8.61
CA LYS A 262 -10.18 12.99 7.34
C LYS A 262 -9.91 11.66 6.66
N THR A 263 -9.99 11.66 5.33
CA THR A 263 -9.56 10.56 4.48
C THR A 263 -8.14 10.76 3.97
N VAL A 264 -7.51 9.68 3.48
CA VAL A 264 -6.24 9.79 2.76
C VAL A 264 -6.38 10.67 1.52
N THR A 265 -7.50 10.58 0.83
CA THR A 265 -7.80 11.42 -0.35
C THR A 265 -7.80 12.91 0.03
N ASP A 266 -8.39 13.28 1.18
CA ASP A 266 -8.36 14.67 1.65
C ASP A 266 -6.92 15.15 1.90
N SER A 267 -6.10 14.32 2.56
CA SER A 267 -4.71 14.66 2.88
C SER A 267 -3.87 14.82 1.62
N MET A 268 -4.01 13.93 0.65
CA MET A 268 -3.27 14.01 -0.61
C MET A 268 -3.74 15.19 -1.46
N ALA A 269 -5.05 15.53 -1.42
CA ALA A 269 -5.58 16.72 -2.07
C ALA A 269 -5.04 18.02 -1.45
N ASP A 270 -4.93 18.11 -0.11
CA ASP A 270 -4.35 19.28 0.54
C ASP A 270 -2.90 19.52 0.10
N PHE A 271 -2.11 18.44 -0.03
CA PHE A 271 -0.74 18.53 -0.55
C PHE A 271 -0.73 18.95 -2.04
N ALA A 272 -1.50 18.27 -2.88
CA ALA A 272 -1.56 18.54 -4.33
C ALA A 272 -2.03 19.96 -4.66
N LEU A 273 -2.93 20.51 -3.85
CA LEU A 273 -3.41 21.89 -3.99
C LEU A 273 -2.46 22.95 -3.41
N GLY A 274 -1.30 22.51 -2.88
CA GLY A 274 -0.31 23.43 -2.30
C GLY A 274 -0.70 24.03 -0.95
N LYS A 275 -1.68 23.46 -0.26
CA LYS A 275 -2.10 23.90 1.10
C LYS A 275 -1.14 23.42 2.18
N ALA A 276 -0.39 22.35 1.91
CA ALA A 276 0.65 21.82 2.77
C ALA A 276 1.98 21.71 2.04
N ALA A 277 3.08 21.87 2.76
CA ALA A 277 4.43 21.71 2.23
C ALA A 277 4.89 20.25 2.22
N MET A 278 4.32 19.42 3.09
CA MET A 278 4.77 18.05 3.35
C MET A 278 3.58 17.11 3.60
N VAL A 279 3.75 15.84 3.25
CA VAL A 279 2.83 14.75 3.60
C VAL A 279 3.60 13.45 3.77
N GLN A 280 3.30 12.64 4.78
CA GLN A 280 3.87 11.29 4.88
C GLN A 280 3.10 10.34 3.94
N ASN A 281 3.78 9.77 2.98
CA ASN A 281 3.26 8.71 2.11
C ASN A 281 4.41 7.97 1.42
N GLY A 282 4.10 6.98 0.58
CA GLY A 282 5.06 6.24 -0.22
C GLY A 282 5.01 6.61 -1.71
N ASN A 283 5.85 5.93 -2.50
CA ASN A 283 5.91 6.16 -3.95
C ASN A 283 4.57 5.87 -4.66
N TRP A 284 3.74 4.98 -4.13
CA TRP A 284 2.36 4.75 -4.61
C TRP A 284 1.46 6.00 -4.53
N GLY A 285 1.84 7.00 -3.75
CA GLY A 285 1.07 8.24 -3.57
C GLY A 285 1.16 9.20 -4.76
N TRP A 286 1.98 8.94 -5.78
CA TRP A 286 2.14 9.87 -6.90
C TRP A 286 0.84 10.10 -7.68
N SER A 287 0.09 9.05 -8.01
CA SER A 287 -1.20 9.19 -8.70
C SER A 287 -2.20 9.99 -7.86
N GLN A 288 -2.19 9.81 -6.55
CA GLN A 288 -3.02 10.56 -5.61
C GLN A 288 -2.65 12.06 -5.51
N ILE A 289 -1.51 12.46 -6.04
CA ILE A 289 -1.09 13.86 -6.18
C ILE A 289 -1.38 14.35 -7.60
N SER A 290 -0.88 13.64 -8.60
CA SER A 290 -0.87 14.09 -10.00
C SER A 290 -2.27 14.16 -10.63
N GLU A 291 -3.20 13.32 -10.19
CA GLU A 291 -4.56 13.24 -10.73
C GLU A 291 -5.58 14.14 -10.01
N VAL A 292 -5.16 14.84 -8.96
CA VAL A 292 -6.04 15.78 -8.25
C VAL A 292 -6.42 16.93 -9.17
N SER A 293 -7.71 17.16 -9.33
CA SER A 293 -8.22 18.30 -10.10
C SER A 293 -7.76 19.63 -9.47
N GLY A 294 -7.10 20.47 -10.25
CA GLY A 294 -6.52 21.72 -9.76
C GLY A 294 -5.15 21.55 -9.08
N ASN A 295 -4.50 20.39 -9.21
CA ASN A 295 -3.14 20.17 -8.73
C ASN A 295 -2.20 21.31 -9.15
N THR A 296 -1.46 21.84 -8.18
CA THR A 296 -0.47 22.92 -8.37
C THR A 296 0.98 22.43 -8.23
N VAL A 297 1.16 21.18 -7.81
CA VAL A 297 2.47 20.59 -7.53
C VAL A 297 3.00 19.93 -8.81
N LYS A 298 4.20 20.31 -9.22
CA LYS A 298 4.85 19.76 -10.39
C LYS A 298 5.67 18.52 -10.05
N ALA A 299 5.83 17.61 -11.00
CA ALA A 299 6.62 16.39 -10.82
C ALA A 299 8.08 16.66 -10.39
N GLU A 300 8.68 17.73 -10.95
CA GLU A 300 10.04 18.13 -10.62
C GLU A 300 10.21 18.77 -9.22
N ASP A 301 9.10 19.08 -8.53
CA ASP A 301 9.10 19.67 -7.20
C ASP A 301 8.71 18.65 -6.11
N VAL A 302 8.48 17.38 -6.47
CA VAL A 302 8.06 16.32 -5.52
C VAL A 302 9.23 15.41 -5.21
N HIS A 303 9.60 15.37 -3.93
CA HIS A 303 10.75 14.62 -3.45
C HIS A 303 10.48 13.99 -2.08
N PHE A 304 11.37 13.09 -1.65
CA PHE A 304 11.35 12.50 -0.32
C PHE A 304 12.35 13.13 0.65
N LEU A 305 11.94 13.26 1.90
CA LEU A 305 12.80 13.38 3.08
C LEU A 305 12.64 12.11 3.92
N PRO A 306 13.73 11.59 4.53
CA PRO A 306 13.63 10.55 5.54
C PRO A 306 12.76 10.98 6.72
N ILE A 307 12.09 10.04 7.36
CA ILE A 307 11.40 10.28 8.63
C ILE A 307 12.43 10.16 9.75
N TYR A 308 12.68 11.26 10.44
CA TYR A 308 13.57 11.32 11.60
C TYR A 308 12.75 11.29 12.88
N VAL A 309 13.17 10.50 13.85
CA VAL A 309 12.43 10.29 15.11
C VAL A 309 13.24 10.62 16.36
N GLY A 310 14.48 11.12 16.21
CA GLY A 310 15.35 11.51 17.32
C GLY A 310 16.15 10.35 17.91
N VAL A 311 16.56 9.41 17.07
CA VAL A 311 17.41 8.27 17.46
C VAL A 311 18.84 8.50 16.96
N SER A 312 19.82 8.09 17.75
CA SER A 312 21.24 8.23 17.41
C SER A 312 21.56 7.55 16.07
N GLY A 313 22.28 8.28 15.19
CA GLY A 313 22.71 7.79 13.88
C GLY A 313 21.66 7.91 12.78
N GLU A 314 20.47 8.46 13.05
CA GLU A 314 19.42 8.64 12.04
C GLU A 314 19.79 9.64 10.94
N ASP A 315 20.77 10.49 11.15
CA ASP A 315 21.32 11.43 10.15
C ASP A 315 21.92 10.72 8.92
N LYS A 316 22.20 9.42 9.03
CA LYS A 316 22.63 8.53 7.95
C LYS A 316 21.50 7.64 7.42
N SER A 317 20.30 7.80 7.93
CA SER A 317 19.15 7.02 7.43
C SER A 317 18.64 7.58 6.12
N ASN A 318 18.16 6.68 5.28
CA ASN A 318 17.36 6.98 4.08
C ASN A 318 15.88 6.79 4.39
N ILE A 319 15.04 6.95 3.38
CA ILE A 319 13.62 6.60 3.45
C ILE A 319 13.43 5.13 3.85
N ALA A 320 12.25 4.78 4.34
CA ALA A 320 11.93 3.39 4.64
C ALA A 320 11.66 2.61 3.35
N ILE A 321 12.31 1.46 3.20
CA ILE A 321 12.24 0.62 1.98
C ILE A 321 11.93 -0.82 2.36
N GLY A 322 11.03 -1.46 1.61
CA GLY A 322 10.67 -2.85 1.82
C GLY A 322 9.61 -3.35 0.85
N THR A 323 9.01 -4.46 1.20
CA THR A 323 7.86 -5.05 0.51
C THR A 323 6.93 -5.70 1.54
N GLU A 324 5.64 -5.63 1.32
CA GLU A 324 4.65 -6.36 2.11
C GLU A 324 3.55 -6.96 1.24
N ASN A 325 3.47 -6.52 -0.01
CA ASN A 325 2.42 -6.92 -0.94
C ASN A 325 2.91 -8.07 -1.81
N TYR A 326 2.51 -9.28 -1.44
CA TYR A 326 2.91 -10.49 -2.12
C TYR A 326 1.75 -11.05 -2.94
N LEU A 327 2.04 -11.51 -4.14
CA LEU A 327 1.09 -12.23 -4.98
C LEU A 327 1.19 -13.73 -4.70
N THR A 328 0.05 -14.36 -4.49
CA THR A 328 -0.06 -15.82 -4.36
C THR A 328 -1.14 -16.37 -5.28
N ILE A 329 -0.98 -17.64 -5.69
CA ILE A 329 -1.95 -18.37 -6.48
C ILE A 329 -2.84 -19.18 -5.53
N ASN A 330 -4.15 -19.16 -5.77
CA ASN A 330 -5.10 -19.93 -4.97
C ASN A 330 -4.91 -21.43 -5.21
N SER A 331 -4.42 -22.14 -4.21
CA SER A 331 -4.20 -23.60 -4.23
C SER A 331 -5.50 -24.40 -4.40
N GLN A 332 -6.66 -23.82 -4.07
CA GLN A 332 -7.97 -24.43 -4.17
C GLN A 332 -8.68 -24.10 -5.50
N ALA A 333 -8.08 -23.29 -6.37
CA ALA A 333 -8.60 -23.07 -7.71
C ALA A 333 -8.42 -24.31 -8.59
N ALA A 334 -9.20 -24.44 -9.66
CA ALA A 334 -9.05 -25.52 -10.61
C ALA A 334 -7.64 -25.52 -11.26
N GLU A 335 -7.10 -26.68 -11.59
CA GLU A 335 -5.72 -26.81 -12.11
C GLU A 335 -5.48 -25.96 -13.37
N GLY A 336 -6.46 -25.90 -14.29
CA GLY A 336 -6.38 -25.06 -15.48
C GLY A 336 -6.26 -23.58 -15.17
N ASP A 337 -6.98 -23.10 -14.14
CA ASP A 337 -6.96 -21.71 -13.70
C ASP A 337 -5.67 -21.38 -12.94
N GLN A 338 -5.16 -22.31 -12.11
CA GLN A 338 -3.86 -22.17 -11.45
C GLN A 338 -2.74 -22.07 -12.50
N LYS A 339 -2.79 -22.90 -13.53
CA LYS A 339 -1.81 -22.87 -14.64
C LYS A 339 -1.90 -21.54 -15.38
N ALA A 340 -3.09 -21.09 -15.78
CA ALA A 340 -3.28 -19.81 -16.45
C ALA A 340 -2.78 -18.63 -15.62
N THR A 341 -2.99 -18.69 -14.30
CA THR A 341 -2.50 -17.67 -13.36
C THR A 341 -0.95 -17.69 -13.26
N LYS A 342 -0.34 -18.86 -13.24
CA LYS A 342 1.12 -19.00 -13.27
C LYS A 342 1.71 -18.46 -14.57
N ASP A 343 1.08 -18.73 -15.71
CA ASP A 343 1.49 -18.22 -17.03
C ASP A 343 1.36 -16.68 -17.08
N PHE A 344 0.29 -16.12 -16.50
CA PHE A 344 0.10 -14.67 -16.38
C PHE A 344 1.20 -14.01 -15.53
N LEU A 345 1.52 -14.56 -14.36
CA LEU A 345 2.59 -14.05 -13.51
C LEU A 345 3.98 -14.21 -14.18
N THR A 346 4.20 -15.31 -14.90
CA THR A 346 5.43 -15.49 -15.68
C THR A 346 5.57 -14.41 -16.73
N TRP A 347 4.51 -14.12 -17.49
CA TRP A 347 4.52 -13.03 -18.45
C TRP A 347 4.74 -11.67 -17.78
N LEU A 348 4.05 -11.40 -16.68
CA LEU A 348 4.15 -10.14 -15.96
C LEU A 348 5.57 -9.87 -15.46
N PHE A 349 6.26 -10.89 -14.94
CA PHE A 349 7.54 -10.71 -14.25
C PHE A 349 8.78 -11.09 -15.07
N THR A 350 8.62 -11.83 -16.19
CA THR A 350 9.79 -12.33 -16.94
C THR A 350 9.78 -12.03 -18.42
N ASP A 351 8.62 -11.71 -19.01
CA ASP A 351 8.50 -11.34 -20.43
C ASP A 351 8.81 -9.84 -20.61
N ALA A 352 9.53 -9.49 -21.69
CA ALA A 352 9.95 -8.11 -21.94
C ALA A 352 8.78 -7.13 -22.15
N GLU A 353 7.67 -7.58 -22.74
CA GLU A 353 6.47 -6.76 -22.92
C GLU A 353 5.71 -6.60 -21.59
N GLY A 354 5.50 -7.72 -20.87
CA GLY A 354 4.79 -7.72 -19.59
C GLY A 354 5.51 -6.88 -18.54
N SER A 355 6.81 -7.08 -18.37
CA SER A 355 7.62 -6.33 -17.42
C SER A 355 7.69 -4.83 -17.75
N LYS A 356 7.86 -4.48 -19.01
CA LYS A 356 7.85 -3.08 -19.45
C LYS A 356 6.49 -2.43 -19.17
N MET A 357 5.41 -3.10 -19.52
CA MET A 357 4.06 -2.60 -19.29
C MET A 357 3.77 -2.40 -17.80
N ALA A 358 4.17 -3.36 -16.95
CA ALA A 358 4.01 -3.24 -15.50
C ALA A 358 4.85 -2.08 -14.93
N ALA A 359 6.11 -1.95 -15.33
CA ALA A 359 6.97 -0.84 -14.90
C ALA A 359 6.40 0.53 -15.27
N GLU A 360 5.87 0.66 -16.50
CA GLU A 360 5.31 1.93 -17.00
C GLU A 360 3.93 2.26 -16.40
N LYS A 361 3.04 1.26 -16.27
CA LYS A 361 1.66 1.47 -15.85
C LYS A 361 1.47 1.49 -14.34
N LEU A 362 2.20 0.63 -13.63
CA LEU A 362 2.13 0.53 -12.17
C LEU A 362 3.21 1.37 -11.48
N SER A 363 4.20 1.88 -12.23
CA SER A 363 5.38 2.58 -11.70
C SER A 363 6.11 1.79 -10.60
N ILE A 364 6.17 0.46 -10.74
CA ILE A 364 6.74 -0.44 -9.75
C ILE A 364 8.24 -0.69 -9.96
N ILE A 365 8.94 -0.93 -8.86
CA ILE A 365 10.30 -1.45 -8.82
C ILE A 365 10.19 -2.93 -8.47
N ALA A 366 10.03 -3.78 -9.47
CA ALA A 366 9.84 -5.21 -9.22
C ALA A 366 11.21 -5.94 -9.15
N PRO A 367 11.42 -6.80 -8.14
CA PRO A 367 12.73 -7.43 -7.92
C PRO A 367 12.95 -8.66 -8.80
N TYR A 368 12.83 -8.48 -10.12
CA TYR A 368 13.04 -9.55 -11.11
C TYR A 368 14.04 -9.10 -12.18
N LYS A 369 14.76 -10.07 -12.76
CA LYS A 369 15.81 -9.80 -13.77
C LYS A 369 15.32 -9.00 -14.97
N ALA A 370 14.07 -9.22 -15.41
CA ALA A 370 13.48 -8.48 -16.51
C ALA A 370 13.27 -6.97 -16.23
N TYR A 371 13.33 -6.57 -14.96
CA TYR A 371 13.16 -5.18 -14.53
C TYR A 371 14.49 -4.44 -14.31
N ALA A 372 15.64 -5.10 -14.49
CA ALA A 372 16.95 -4.53 -14.16
C ALA A 372 17.25 -3.18 -14.85
N GLU A 373 16.78 -3.03 -16.10
CA GLU A 373 16.97 -1.80 -16.89
C GLU A 373 15.69 -0.94 -16.98
N LEU A 374 14.63 -1.32 -16.23
CA LEU A 374 13.38 -0.58 -16.24
C LEU A 374 13.35 0.37 -15.03
N ALA A 375 13.04 1.63 -15.31
CA ALA A 375 12.88 2.65 -14.27
C ALA A 375 11.40 3.02 -14.09
N PRO A 376 10.95 3.32 -12.87
CA PRO A 376 9.63 3.91 -12.66
C PRO A 376 9.45 5.19 -13.47
N ALA A 377 8.22 5.43 -13.93
CA ALA A 377 7.92 6.61 -14.73
C ALA A 377 7.83 7.88 -13.86
N ASP A 378 7.31 7.73 -12.64
CA ASP A 378 7.00 8.81 -11.71
C ASP A 378 8.21 9.29 -10.88
N PRO A 379 8.16 10.52 -10.32
CA PRO A 379 9.27 11.08 -9.57
C PRO A 379 9.56 10.33 -8.27
N LEU A 380 8.56 9.88 -7.53
CA LEU A 380 8.73 9.20 -6.24
C LEU A 380 9.30 7.80 -6.43
N GLY A 381 8.83 7.06 -7.43
CA GLY A 381 9.39 5.76 -7.79
C GLY A 381 10.87 5.86 -8.19
N LYS A 382 11.26 6.91 -8.94
CA LYS A 382 12.67 7.16 -9.30
C LYS A 382 13.55 7.39 -8.06
N GLU A 383 13.05 8.11 -7.07
CA GLU A 383 13.79 8.34 -5.82
C GLU A 383 13.93 7.07 -4.98
N VAL A 384 12.89 6.23 -4.92
CA VAL A 384 13.00 4.92 -4.27
C VAL A 384 14.03 4.04 -4.98
N ALA A 385 14.03 3.98 -6.32
CA ALA A 385 15.04 3.23 -7.08
C ALA A 385 16.46 3.75 -6.81
N ALA A 386 16.63 5.07 -6.73
CA ALA A 386 17.92 5.68 -6.37
C ALA A 386 18.31 5.37 -4.92
N ALA A 387 17.35 5.36 -3.98
CA ALA A 387 17.59 5.05 -2.58
C ALA A 387 18.02 3.59 -2.35
N ILE A 388 17.47 2.63 -3.11
CA ILE A 388 17.87 1.21 -3.08
C ILE A 388 19.35 1.04 -3.45
N THR A 389 19.85 1.83 -4.38
CA THR A 389 21.23 1.73 -4.90
C THR A 389 22.22 2.63 -4.15
N ASN A 390 21.75 3.54 -3.31
CA ASN A 390 22.59 4.46 -2.54
C ASN A 390 23.31 3.72 -1.40
N LYS A 391 24.63 3.68 -1.46
CA LYS A 391 25.47 3.01 -0.45
C LYS A 391 25.91 3.94 0.70
N ASP A 392 25.68 5.23 0.58
CA ASP A 392 26.10 6.24 1.57
C ASP A 392 25.08 6.39 2.71
N LEU A 393 23.82 6.01 2.45
CA LEU A 393 22.73 6.07 3.41
C LEU A 393 22.14 4.66 3.64
N THR A 394 21.65 4.43 4.85
CA THR A 394 21.04 3.16 5.23
C THR A 394 19.52 3.29 5.18
N PRO A 395 18.81 2.52 4.34
CA PRO A 395 17.36 2.48 4.37
C PRO A 395 16.84 1.96 5.71
N VAL A 396 15.75 2.52 6.19
CA VAL A 396 14.99 1.94 7.31
C VAL A 396 14.23 0.74 6.76
N LYS A 397 14.48 -0.46 7.31
CA LYS A 397 13.77 -1.66 6.87
C LYS A 397 12.30 -1.62 7.31
N TRP A 398 11.43 -2.17 6.49
CA TRP A 398 10.07 -2.45 6.89
C TRP A 398 10.06 -3.65 7.85
N VAL A 399 9.75 -3.39 9.10
CA VAL A 399 9.57 -4.42 10.14
C VAL A 399 8.10 -4.57 10.54
N PHE A 400 7.23 -3.69 10.10
CA PHE A 400 5.80 -3.80 10.39
C PHE A 400 5.12 -5.07 9.81
N PRO A 401 5.67 -5.80 8.82
CA PRO A 401 5.14 -7.12 8.48
C PRO A 401 5.27 -8.16 9.59
N THR A 402 6.12 -7.91 10.60
CA THR A 402 6.23 -8.76 11.80
C THR A 402 5.29 -8.35 12.94
N PHE A 403 4.47 -7.30 12.79
CA PHE A 403 3.48 -6.91 13.79
C PHE A 403 2.48 -8.06 13.99
N PRO A 404 1.96 -8.28 15.22
CA PRO A 404 1.31 -9.54 15.56
C PRO A 404 0.12 -9.92 14.68
N SER A 405 -0.76 -8.94 14.36
CA SER A 405 -1.96 -9.21 13.59
C SER A 405 -2.50 -7.93 12.93
N GLN A 406 -3.50 -8.06 12.06
CA GLN A 406 -4.25 -6.91 11.57
C GLN A 406 -5.09 -6.27 12.68
N ASP A 407 -5.65 -7.07 13.58
CA ASP A 407 -6.44 -6.58 14.73
C ASP A 407 -5.58 -5.73 15.67
N PHE A 408 -4.34 -6.15 15.93
CA PHE A 408 -3.35 -5.32 16.66
C PHE A 408 -3.17 -3.95 16.01
N LYS A 409 -2.99 -3.90 14.69
CA LYS A 409 -2.81 -2.66 13.94
C LYS A 409 -4.05 -1.77 14.04
N ASP A 410 -5.23 -2.34 13.83
CA ASP A 410 -6.50 -1.60 13.85
C ASP A 410 -6.80 -1.03 15.24
N GLN A 411 -6.53 -1.79 16.31
CA GLN A 411 -6.67 -1.31 17.67
C GLN A 411 -5.62 -0.24 18.02
N LEU A 412 -4.38 -0.37 17.55
CA LEU A 412 -3.36 0.66 17.70
C LEU A 412 -3.82 1.98 17.06
N GLY A 413 -4.39 1.92 15.85
CA GLY A 413 -4.99 3.08 15.19
C GLY A 413 -6.06 3.76 16.03
N GLN A 414 -6.94 3.00 16.69
CA GLN A 414 -7.94 3.53 17.60
C GLN A 414 -7.31 4.22 18.83
N HIS A 415 -6.28 3.64 19.44
CA HIS A 415 -5.55 4.27 20.54
C HIS A 415 -4.84 5.56 20.13
N LEU A 416 -4.25 5.59 18.93
CA LEU A 416 -3.65 6.80 18.36
C LEU A 416 -4.70 7.89 18.11
N ALA A 417 -5.88 7.53 17.61
CA ALA A 417 -6.98 8.47 17.41
C ALA A 417 -7.52 9.04 18.73
N GLN A 418 -7.60 8.20 19.78
CA GLN A 418 -7.97 8.65 21.12
C GLN A 418 -6.93 9.62 21.70
N TYR A 419 -5.64 9.34 21.48
CA TYR A 419 -4.59 10.26 21.88
C TYR A 419 -4.67 11.60 21.11
N ALA A 420 -4.81 11.57 19.79
CA ALA A 420 -4.93 12.75 18.96
C ALA A 420 -6.15 13.62 19.35
N SER A 421 -7.26 13.02 19.74
CA SER A 421 -8.46 13.74 20.21
C SER A 421 -8.36 14.25 21.64
N GLY A 422 -7.29 13.89 22.39
CA GLY A 422 -7.13 14.23 23.80
C GLY A 422 -8.00 13.41 24.76
N SER A 423 -8.66 12.34 24.28
CA SER A 423 -9.47 11.45 25.12
C SER A 423 -8.64 10.37 25.85
N ALA A 424 -7.38 10.20 25.47
CA ALA A 424 -6.42 9.34 26.14
C ALA A 424 -5.03 9.99 26.20
N ASP A 425 -4.19 9.59 27.13
CA ASP A 425 -2.78 9.95 27.17
C ASP A 425 -1.90 8.95 26.39
N TRP A 426 -0.64 9.33 26.11
CA TRP A 426 0.30 8.48 25.38
C TRP A 426 0.68 7.21 26.15
N ALA A 427 0.60 7.21 27.46
CA ALA A 427 0.88 6.03 28.28
C ALA A 427 -0.07 4.87 27.91
N LYS A 428 -1.34 5.15 27.59
CA LYS A 428 -2.28 4.13 27.11
C LYS A 428 -1.91 3.56 25.75
N VAL A 429 -1.39 4.38 24.84
CA VAL A 429 -0.88 3.89 23.54
C VAL A 429 0.28 2.93 23.75
N LYS A 430 1.24 3.31 24.62
CA LYS A 430 2.40 2.47 24.94
C LYS A 430 1.98 1.17 25.64
N ASP A 431 1.13 1.25 26.65
CA ASP A 431 0.65 0.09 27.40
C ASP A 431 -0.05 -0.91 26.47
N PHE A 432 -0.98 -0.43 25.65
CA PHE A 432 -1.64 -1.26 24.63
C PHE A 432 -0.62 -1.92 23.72
N PHE A 433 0.32 -1.15 23.15
CA PHE A 433 1.31 -1.65 22.21
C PHE A 433 2.11 -2.83 22.78
N VAL A 434 2.64 -2.65 24.01
CA VAL A 434 3.50 -3.65 24.65
C VAL A 434 2.71 -4.89 25.08
N THR A 435 1.57 -4.69 25.74
CA THR A 435 0.80 -5.81 26.32
C THR A 435 0.09 -6.64 25.26
N THR A 436 -0.48 -5.99 24.25
CA THR A 436 -1.19 -6.68 23.18
C THR A 436 -0.21 -7.37 22.24
N TRP A 437 0.95 -6.75 21.93
CA TRP A 437 2.02 -7.39 21.18
C TRP A 437 2.40 -8.75 21.76
N ALA A 438 2.78 -8.78 23.04
CA ALA A 438 3.20 -10.02 23.71
C ALA A 438 2.07 -11.07 23.74
N SER A 439 0.84 -10.64 24.02
CA SER A 439 -0.31 -11.53 24.07
C SER A 439 -0.62 -12.18 22.72
N GLU A 440 -0.64 -11.41 21.64
CA GLU A 440 -0.97 -11.92 20.30
C GLU A 440 0.16 -12.78 19.71
N LYS A 441 1.43 -12.36 19.89
CA LYS A 441 2.59 -13.20 19.46
C LYS A 441 2.57 -14.55 20.16
N LYS A 442 2.21 -14.59 21.44
CA LYS A 442 2.05 -15.85 22.16
C LYS A 442 0.92 -16.70 21.59
N SER A 443 -0.24 -16.13 21.37
CA SER A 443 -1.42 -16.83 20.83
C SER A 443 -1.15 -17.41 19.44
N ALA A 444 -0.42 -16.69 18.59
CA ALA A 444 -0.05 -17.15 17.25
C ALA A 444 0.89 -18.37 17.25
N LYS A 445 1.65 -18.58 18.33
CA LYS A 445 2.53 -19.75 18.48
C LYS A 445 1.80 -20.97 19.05
N GLU A 446 0.69 -20.74 19.76
CA GLU A 446 -0.11 -21.80 20.37
C GLU A 446 -1.21 -22.34 19.43
N SER A 447 -1.49 -21.65 18.29
CA SER A 447 -2.46 -22.03 17.26
C SER A 447 -1.81 -22.81 16.11
#